data_374502dbfb2014e738e7cc3e24b611cc
#
_entry.id   374502dbfb2014e738e7cc3e24b611cc
#
_cell.length_a   1.000
_cell.length_b   1.000
_cell.length_c   1.000
_cell.angle_alpha   90.00
_cell.angle_beta   90.00
_cell.angle_gamma   90.00
#
_symmetry.space_group_name_H-M   'P 1'
#
loop_
_entity.id
_entity.type
_entity.pdbx_description
1 polymer ?
#
loop_
_entity_poly.entity_id
_entity_poly.type
_entity_poly.pdbx_seq_one_letter_code
_entity_poly.pdbx_strand_id
1 'polypeptide(L)'
;HTITIHSCAPVPLWSLLPELSRRFPDNIISSKLTNMDEILQNVSSGNADIGILPQSCSDKNLLCIPYLKEQLYVCIPKEHKLAEHSQLSLPQLNGFNCLLRDEIGFWTNLVKSKMPASRFLIQTDEFEFEELVRTSTLLCFSSSKTTDSDQTLKGRKQIPLTDPEVNVTYHLISSTKSTILQS
;
A
#
# COMPACT_ATOMS: atom_id res chain seq x y z
N HIS A 1 -5.38 15.90 23.55
CA HIS A 1 -4.24 15.78 22.63
C HIS A 1 -4.61 14.99 21.38
N THR A 2 -4.08 15.43 20.25
CA THR A 2 -4.25 14.75 18.96
C THR A 2 -2.93 14.12 18.56
N ILE A 3 -2.97 12.85 18.18
CA ILE A 3 -1.84 12.17 17.55
C ILE A 3 -2.09 12.18 16.04
N THR A 4 -1.18 12.76 15.27
CA THR A 4 -1.31 12.90 13.82
C THR A 4 -0.35 11.95 13.12
N ILE A 5 -0.88 11.15 12.19
CA ILE A 5 -0.11 10.15 11.44
C ILE A 5 -0.21 10.46 9.96
N HIS A 6 0.93 10.56 9.28
CA HIS A 6 0.97 10.66 7.82
C HIS A 6 1.57 9.38 7.26
N SER A 7 0.88 8.76 6.31
CA SER A 7 1.29 7.47 5.76
C SER A 7 1.38 7.49 4.24
N CYS A 8 2.33 6.72 3.72
CA CYS A 8 2.50 6.53 2.29
C CYS A 8 1.52 5.52 1.69
N ALA A 9 0.86 4.71 2.53
CA ALA A 9 -0.03 3.64 2.07
C ALA A 9 -1.08 3.32 3.13
N PRO A 10 -2.25 2.78 2.71
CA PRO A 10 -3.34 2.51 3.66
C PRO A 10 -3.07 1.33 4.59
N VAL A 11 -2.51 0.22 4.10
CA VAL A 11 -2.38 -1.01 4.89
C VAL A 11 -1.59 -0.82 6.19
N PRO A 12 -0.38 -0.22 6.18
CA PRO A 12 0.35 -0.03 7.43
C PRO A 12 -0.34 0.95 8.37
N LEU A 13 -1.08 1.92 7.82
CA LEU A 13 -1.87 2.85 8.62
C LEU A 13 -2.99 2.11 9.35
N TRP A 14 -3.76 1.29 8.64
CA TRP A 14 -4.86 0.53 9.22
C TRP A 14 -4.39 -0.46 10.28
N SER A 15 -3.19 -1.00 10.11
CA SER A 15 -2.58 -1.87 11.12
C SER A 15 -2.19 -1.10 12.39
N LEU A 16 -1.72 0.12 12.24
CA LEU A 16 -1.21 0.93 13.34
C LEU A 16 -2.33 1.57 14.17
N LEU A 17 -3.42 2.00 13.52
CA LEU A 17 -4.48 2.76 14.19
C LEU A 17 -5.08 2.06 15.41
N PRO A 18 -5.47 0.77 15.34
CA PRO A 18 -6.01 0.09 16.53
C PRO A 18 -5.01 0.00 17.68
N GLU A 19 -3.75 -0.21 17.36
CA GLU A 19 -2.69 -0.31 18.36
C GLU A 19 -2.49 1.02 19.10
N LEU A 20 -2.47 2.13 18.37
CA LEU A 20 -2.36 3.46 18.96
C LEU A 20 -3.59 3.80 19.79
N SER A 21 -4.78 3.45 19.33
CA SER A 21 -6.01 3.68 20.08
C SER A 21 -6.00 2.93 21.41
N ARG A 22 -5.44 1.73 21.44
CA ARG A 22 -5.31 0.94 22.66
C ARG A 22 -4.28 1.54 23.62
N ARG A 23 -3.17 2.04 23.09
CA ARG A 23 -2.08 2.58 23.90
C ARG A 23 -2.35 4.01 24.40
N PHE A 24 -3.09 4.77 23.62
CA PHE A 24 -3.38 6.17 23.91
C PHE A 24 -4.89 6.42 23.84
N PRO A 25 -5.66 5.81 24.78
CA PRO A 25 -7.13 5.83 24.68
C PRO A 25 -7.73 7.23 24.86
N ASP A 26 -7.01 8.14 25.48
CA ASP A 26 -7.50 9.50 25.72
C ASP A 26 -7.12 10.49 24.60
N ASN A 27 -6.41 10.01 23.58
CA ASN A 27 -6.00 10.86 22.47
C ASN A 27 -6.93 10.71 21.27
N ILE A 28 -7.13 11.81 20.56
CA ILE A 28 -7.76 11.79 19.24
C ILE A 28 -6.66 11.41 18.24
N ILE A 29 -6.96 10.47 17.36
CA ILE A 29 -6.02 10.04 16.32
C ILE A 29 -6.50 10.56 14.98
N SER A 30 -5.66 11.34 14.31
CA SER A 30 -5.90 11.88 12.98
C SER A 30 -4.90 11.28 12.01
N SER A 31 -5.34 10.94 10.81
CA SER A 31 -4.46 10.33 9.83
C SER A 31 -4.68 10.90 8.44
N LYS A 32 -3.64 10.82 7.61
CA LYS A 32 -3.64 11.31 6.24
C LYS A 32 -2.72 10.46 5.39
N LEU A 33 -3.15 10.14 4.17
CA LEU A 33 -2.28 9.52 3.17
C LEU A 33 -1.62 10.62 2.35
N THR A 34 -0.30 10.54 2.18
CA THR A 34 0.45 11.52 1.40
C THR A 34 1.76 10.91 0.91
N ASN A 35 2.55 11.70 0.18
CA ASN A 35 3.82 11.24 -0.37
C ASN A 35 4.96 11.31 0.65
N MET A 36 6.07 10.64 0.32
CA MET A 36 7.21 10.52 1.22
C MET A 36 7.82 11.86 1.60
N ASP A 37 7.95 12.79 0.64
CA ASP A 37 8.55 14.10 0.91
C ASP A 37 7.72 14.90 1.92
N GLU A 38 6.40 14.90 1.77
CA GLU A 38 5.50 15.55 2.73
C GLU A 38 5.56 14.88 4.10
N ILE A 39 5.64 13.55 4.13
CA ILE A 39 5.73 12.82 5.41
C ILE A 39 6.99 13.24 6.16
N LEU A 40 8.13 13.21 5.48
CA LEU A 40 9.41 13.60 6.09
C LEU A 40 9.38 15.04 6.59
N GLN A 41 8.85 15.94 5.79
CA GLN A 41 8.76 17.36 6.14
C GLN A 41 7.85 17.57 7.37
N ASN A 42 6.69 16.93 7.39
CA ASN A 42 5.72 17.13 8.46
C ASN A 42 6.16 16.49 9.77
N VAL A 43 6.84 15.35 9.73
CA VAL A 43 7.39 14.73 10.94
C VAL A 43 8.55 15.57 11.46
N SER A 44 9.43 16.05 10.58
CA SER A 44 10.57 16.87 10.97
C SER A 44 10.15 18.21 11.58
N SER A 45 9.07 18.80 11.08
CA SER A 45 8.57 20.10 11.56
C SER A 45 7.64 19.98 12.79
N GLY A 46 7.26 18.76 13.18
CA GLY A 46 6.34 18.54 14.29
C GLY A 46 4.86 18.62 13.91
N ASN A 47 4.53 18.81 12.63
CA ASN A 47 3.15 18.82 12.18
C ASN A 47 2.52 17.43 12.17
N ALA A 48 3.33 16.38 12.11
CA ALA A 48 2.90 15.01 12.30
C ALA A 48 3.73 14.36 13.40
N ASP A 49 3.10 13.51 14.19
CA ASP A 49 3.78 12.79 15.29
C ASP A 49 4.45 11.52 14.79
N ILE A 50 3.82 10.84 13.85
CA ILE A 50 4.32 9.59 13.27
C ILE A 50 4.20 9.68 11.76
N GLY A 51 5.24 9.20 11.09
CA GLY A 51 5.21 8.97 9.65
C GLY A 51 5.38 7.49 9.33
N ILE A 52 4.79 7.06 8.23
CA ILE A 52 4.98 5.70 7.70
C ILE A 52 5.55 5.82 6.30
N LEU A 53 6.77 5.31 6.13
CA LEU A 53 7.53 5.38 4.88
C LEU A 53 7.66 4.00 4.23
N PRO A 54 7.80 3.94 2.90
CA PRO A 54 8.02 2.67 2.19
C PRO A 54 9.47 2.20 2.21
N GLN A 55 10.33 2.91 2.93
CA GLN A 55 11.75 2.62 3.02
C GLN A 55 12.32 3.22 4.30
N SER A 56 13.53 2.82 4.67
CA SER A 56 14.20 3.43 5.81
C SER A 56 14.69 4.83 5.47
N CYS A 57 14.93 5.63 6.50
CA CYS A 57 15.60 6.91 6.35
C CYS A 57 16.74 7.00 7.34
N SER A 58 17.76 7.80 7.01
CA SER A 58 18.97 7.94 7.80
C SER A 58 19.15 9.33 8.42
N ASP A 59 18.05 10.02 8.67
CA ASP A 59 18.09 11.32 9.33
C ASP A 59 18.34 11.13 10.83
N LYS A 60 19.41 11.74 11.34
CA LYS A 60 19.78 11.63 12.76
C LYS A 60 18.77 12.26 13.72
N ASN A 61 17.89 13.12 13.21
CA ASN A 61 16.86 13.77 14.03
C ASN A 61 15.56 12.96 14.05
N LEU A 62 15.50 11.85 13.33
CA LEU A 62 14.34 10.99 13.28
C LEU A 62 14.68 9.59 13.78
N LEU A 63 13.80 9.07 14.62
CA LEU A 63 13.78 7.65 14.93
C LEU A 63 13.13 6.94 13.76
N CYS A 64 13.75 5.86 13.27
CA CYS A 64 13.25 5.10 12.13
C CYS A 64 13.31 3.63 12.47
N ILE A 65 12.16 2.96 12.53
CA ILE A 65 12.09 1.54 12.89
C ILE A 65 11.30 0.75 11.85
N PRO A 66 11.75 -0.47 11.51
CA PRO A 66 10.97 -1.35 10.63
C PRO A 66 9.63 -1.69 11.30
N TYR A 67 8.57 -1.79 10.51
CA TYR A 67 7.25 -2.04 11.05
C TYR A 67 6.61 -3.30 10.45
N LEU A 68 6.18 -3.26 9.19
CA LEU A 68 5.60 -4.44 8.56
C LEU A 68 6.00 -4.52 7.09
N LYS A 69 5.86 -5.73 6.53
CA LYS A 69 6.17 -6.00 5.13
C LYS A 69 4.90 -6.22 4.34
N GLU A 70 4.90 -5.74 3.11
CA GLU A 70 3.82 -5.97 2.17
C GLU A 70 4.39 -6.27 0.79
N GLN A 71 3.77 -7.23 0.09
CA GLN A 71 4.13 -7.60 -1.28
C GLN A 71 2.93 -7.46 -2.17
N LEU A 72 3.13 -6.93 -3.38
CA LEU A 72 2.07 -6.79 -4.37
C LEU A 72 1.93 -8.09 -5.16
N TYR A 73 0.68 -8.51 -5.41
CA TYR A 73 0.31 -9.61 -6.29
C TYR A 73 -0.53 -9.08 -7.43
N VAL A 74 -0.48 -9.77 -8.57
CA VAL A 74 -1.44 -9.54 -9.64
C VAL A 74 -2.55 -10.58 -9.54
N CYS A 75 -3.80 -10.15 -9.77
CA CYS A 75 -4.97 -11.01 -9.79
C CYS A 75 -5.42 -11.20 -11.24
N ILE A 76 -5.35 -12.42 -11.70
CA ILE A 76 -5.58 -12.78 -13.10
C ILE A 76 -6.75 -13.74 -13.21
N PRO A 77 -7.70 -13.53 -14.15
CA PRO A 77 -8.74 -14.52 -14.40
C PRO A 77 -8.12 -15.90 -14.68
N LYS A 78 -8.73 -16.96 -14.15
CA LYS A 78 -8.17 -18.32 -14.26
C LYS A 78 -7.95 -18.76 -15.69
N GLU A 79 -8.75 -18.25 -16.62
CA GLU A 79 -8.68 -18.58 -18.06
C GLU A 79 -7.67 -17.74 -18.84
N HIS A 80 -7.07 -16.75 -18.15
CA HIS A 80 -6.10 -15.86 -18.81
C HIS A 80 -4.82 -16.62 -19.18
N LYS A 81 -4.22 -16.24 -20.31
CA LYS A 81 -3.02 -16.94 -20.81
C LYS A 81 -1.82 -16.86 -19.86
N LEU A 82 -1.78 -15.87 -18.96
CA LEU A 82 -0.71 -15.74 -17.97
C LEU A 82 -0.99 -16.50 -16.67
N ALA A 83 -2.18 -17.09 -16.54
CA ALA A 83 -2.59 -17.73 -15.27
C ALA A 83 -1.81 -19.01 -14.95
N GLU A 84 -1.10 -19.59 -15.90
CA GLU A 84 -0.28 -20.78 -15.68
C GLU A 84 1.05 -20.49 -14.96
N HIS A 85 1.47 -19.24 -14.93
CA HIS A 85 2.71 -18.85 -14.29
C HIS A 85 2.57 -18.92 -12.77
N SER A 86 3.63 -19.39 -12.10
CA SER A 86 3.69 -19.38 -10.64
C SER A 86 4.15 -18.03 -10.08
N GLN A 87 4.80 -17.23 -10.93
CA GLN A 87 5.25 -15.87 -10.60
C GLN A 87 5.35 -15.07 -11.91
N LEU A 88 5.22 -13.76 -11.81
CA LEU A 88 5.27 -12.85 -12.94
C LEU A 88 6.02 -11.58 -12.56
N SER A 89 6.52 -10.85 -13.55
CA SER A 89 7.05 -9.51 -13.35
C SER A 89 6.10 -8.49 -13.95
N LEU A 90 6.18 -7.23 -13.50
CA LEU A 90 5.38 -6.15 -14.06
C LEU A 90 5.62 -5.98 -15.57
N PRO A 91 6.86 -6.03 -16.09
CA PRO A 91 7.06 -5.99 -17.55
C PRO A 91 6.34 -7.08 -18.32
N GLN A 92 6.17 -8.27 -17.74
CA GLN A 92 5.40 -9.33 -18.40
C GLN A 92 3.91 -9.01 -18.51
N LEU A 93 3.41 -8.11 -17.65
CA LEU A 93 2.02 -7.63 -17.69
C LEU A 93 1.84 -6.47 -18.68
N ASN A 94 2.92 -5.90 -19.19
CA ASN A 94 2.86 -4.75 -20.08
C ASN A 94 2.05 -5.06 -21.33
N GLY A 95 1.13 -4.19 -21.68
CA GLY A 95 0.20 -4.38 -22.80
C GLY A 95 -1.17 -4.92 -22.39
N PHE A 96 -1.29 -5.49 -21.20
CA PHE A 96 -2.59 -5.92 -20.67
C PHE A 96 -3.24 -4.77 -19.88
N ASN A 97 -4.54 -4.61 -20.07
CA ASN A 97 -5.26 -3.54 -19.37
C ASN A 97 -5.59 -3.95 -17.94
N CYS A 98 -5.54 -2.98 -17.05
CA CYS A 98 -5.66 -3.21 -15.62
C CYS A 98 -6.74 -2.33 -15.01
N LEU A 99 -7.35 -2.85 -13.96
CA LEU A 99 -8.28 -2.13 -13.11
C LEU A 99 -7.56 -1.79 -11.81
N LEU A 100 -7.56 -0.51 -11.44
CA LEU A 100 -6.94 -0.04 -10.20
C LEU A 100 -7.99 0.58 -9.29
N ARG A 101 -7.86 0.34 -7.99
CA ARG A 101 -8.52 1.17 -6.99
C ARG A 101 -7.86 2.54 -6.99
N ASP A 102 -8.61 3.56 -6.61
CA ASP A 102 -8.10 4.93 -6.54
C ASP A 102 -6.89 5.03 -5.61
N GLU A 103 -6.90 4.27 -4.53
CA GLU A 103 -5.86 4.34 -3.51
C GLU A 103 -5.16 3.01 -3.29
N ILE A 104 -4.19 2.69 -4.14
CA ILE A 104 -3.27 1.60 -3.87
C ILE A 104 -1.92 2.12 -3.34
N GLY A 105 -1.90 3.39 -2.91
CA GLY A 105 -0.71 4.02 -2.37
C GLY A 105 0.35 4.29 -3.44
N PHE A 106 1.60 4.21 -3.06
CA PHE A 106 2.72 4.46 -3.96
C PHE A 106 2.85 3.41 -5.09
N TRP A 107 2.14 2.28 -5.01
CA TRP A 107 2.17 1.25 -6.05
C TRP A 107 1.69 1.76 -7.42
N THR A 108 0.79 2.74 -7.44
CA THR A 108 0.23 3.28 -8.68
C THR A 108 1.31 3.76 -9.64
N ASN A 109 2.26 4.55 -9.15
CA ASN A 109 3.34 5.06 -9.99
C ASN A 109 4.27 3.94 -10.45
N LEU A 110 4.54 2.98 -9.58
CA LEU A 110 5.38 1.83 -9.92
C LEU A 110 4.77 1.01 -11.07
N VAL A 111 3.50 0.61 -10.95
CA VAL A 111 2.89 -0.21 -11.99
C VAL A 111 2.79 0.54 -13.32
N LYS A 112 2.46 1.83 -13.29
CA LYS A 112 2.40 2.63 -14.51
C LYS A 112 3.76 2.75 -15.19
N SER A 113 4.83 2.94 -14.44
CA SER A 113 6.18 3.07 -14.99
C SER A 113 6.68 1.77 -15.61
N LYS A 114 6.33 0.64 -15.02
CA LYS A 114 6.76 -0.69 -15.51
C LYS A 114 5.85 -1.25 -16.60
N MET A 115 4.69 -0.65 -16.81
CA MET A 115 3.69 -1.13 -17.77
C MET A 115 3.22 0.02 -18.68
N PRO A 116 4.14 0.63 -19.45
CA PRO A 116 3.81 1.84 -20.23
C PRO A 116 2.83 1.61 -21.38
N ALA A 117 2.70 0.38 -21.86
CA ALA A 117 1.76 0.04 -22.95
C ALA A 117 0.38 -0.40 -22.44
N SER A 118 0.22 -0.53 -21.13
CA SER A 118 -1.07 -0.91 -20.53
C SER A 118 -1.95 0.31 -20.31
N ARG A 119 -3.26 0.09 -20.37
CA ARG A 119 -4.25 1.10 -19.97
C ARG A 119 -4.77 0.75 -18.59
N PHE A 120 -5.02 1.79 -17.79
CA PHE A 120 -5.47 1.63 -16.42
C PHE A 120 -6.83 2.29 -16.26
N LEU A 121 -7.82 1.47 -15.86
CA LEU A 121 -9.14 1.96 -15.48
C LEU A 121 -9.14 2.13 -13.97
N ILE A 122 -9.34 3.36 -13.51
CA ILE A 122 -9.32 3.68 -12.08
C ILE A 122 -10.77 3.81 -11.61
N GLN A 123 -11.12 3.04 -10.57
CA GLN A 123 -12.42 3.08 -9.94
C GLN A 123 -12.32 3.49 -8.48
N THR A 124 -13.11 4.49 -8.11
CA THR A 124 -13.16 4.98 -6.74
C THR A 124 -14.28 4.31 -5.95
N ASP A 125 -15.35 3.90 -6.62
CA ASP A 125 -16.50 3.25 -6.01
C ASP A 125 -16.22 1.76 -5.83
N GLU A 126 -16.32 1.26 -4.60
CA GLU A 126 -16.00 -0.12 -4.29
C GLU A 126 -16.96 -1.12 -4.95
N PHE A 127 -18.25 -0.76 -5.03
CA PHE A 127 -19.23 -1.63 -5.69
C PHE A 127 -18.94 -1.77 -7.18
N GLU A 128 -18.67 -0.66 -7.85
CA GLU A 128 -18.31 -0.66 -9.27
C GLU A 128 -17.00 -1.41 -9.51
N PHE A 129 -16.03 -1.26 -8.62
CA PHE A 129 -14.77 -1.99 -8.71
C PHE A 129 -15.03 -3.51 -8.65
N GLU A 130 -15.81 -3.96 -7.67
CA GLU A 130 -16.13 -5.37 -7.50
C GLU A 130 -16.87 -5.95 -8.72
N GLU A 131 -17.81 -5.18 -9.28
CA GLU A 131 -18.53 -5.60 -10.48
C GLU A 131 -17.59 -5.76 -11.67
N LEU A 132 -16.66 -4.84 -11.87
CA LEU A 132 -15.69 -4.93 -12.96
C LEU A 132 -14.71 -6.09 -12.76
N VAL A 133 -14.30 -6.37 -11.55
CA VAL A 133 -13.45 -7.54 -11.27
C VAL A 133 -14.21 -8.82 -11.64
N ARG A 134 -15.49 -8.91 -11.29
CA ARG A 134 -16.30 -10.10 -11.51
C ARG A 134 -16.67 -10.29 -12.97
N THR A 135 -16.90 -9.21 -13.72
CA THR A 135 -17.47 -9.28 -15.08
C THR A 135 -16.46 -9.03 -16.20
N SER A 136 -15.23 -8.61 -15.89
CA SER A 136 -14.24 -8.28 -16.92
C SER A 136 -13.03 -9.24 -16.86
N THR A 137 -12.20 -9.16 -17.92
CA THR A 137 -10.92 -9.86 -17.97
C THR A 137 -9.75 -8.94 -17.61
N LEU A 138 -10.03 -7.74 -17.12
CA LEU A 138 -9.00 -6.80 -16.71
C LEU A 138 -8.18 -7.40 -15.58
N LEU A 139 -6.87 -7.16 -15.60
CA LEU A 139 -6.02 -7.54 -14.49
C LEU A 139 -6.28 -6.57 -13.32
N CYS A 140 -6.14 -7.05 -12.10
CA CYS A 140 -6.17 -6.21 -10.92
C CYS A 140 -5.06 -6.63 -9.97
N PHE A 141 -4.91 -5.92 -8.86
CA PHE A 141 -3.83 -6.16 -7.92
C PHE A 141 -4.39 -6.39 -6.52
N SER A 142 -3.67 -7.21 -5.76
CA SER A 142 -3.92 -7.44 -4.34
C SER A 142 -2.57 -7.42 -3.62
N SER A 143 -2.58 -7.62 -2.32
CA SER A 143 -1.33 -7.66 -1.57
C SER A 143 -1.30 -8.85 -0.62
N SER A 144 -0.12 -9.12 -0.06
CA SER A 144 0.08 -10.15 0.96
C SER A 144 -0.75 -9.90 2.23
N LYS A 145 -1.32 -8.70 2.38
CA LYS A 145 -2.19 -8.34 3.50
C LYS A 145 -3.68 -8.36 3.14
N THR A 146 -4.02 -8.70 1.88
CA THR A 146 -5.40 -8.94 1.47
C THR A 146 -5.87 -10.26 2.08
N THR A 147 -7.03 -10.25 2.72
CA THR A 147 -7.55 -11.46 3.34
C THR A 147 -8.08 -12.44 2.29
N ASP A 148 -7.91 -13.75 2.55
CA ASP A 148 -8.40 -14.80 1.67
C ASP A 148 -9.93 -14.82 1.55
N SER A 149 -10.63 -14.11 2.42
CA SER A 149 -12.08 -14.00 2.41
C SER A 149 -12.60 -12.95 1.43
N ASP A 150 -11.72 -12.30 0.67
CA ASP A 150 -12.16 -11.29 -0.30
C ASP A 150 -12.90 -11.96 -1.45
N GLN A 151 -14.23 -11.84 -1.46
CA GLN A 151 -15.09 -12.43 -2.47
C GLN A 151 -14.89 -11.81 -3.86
N THR A 152 -14.30 -10.61 -3.93
CA THR A 152 -14.07 -9.93 -5.21
C THR A 152 -13.06 -10.67 -6.07
N LEU A 153 -12.16 -11.44 -5.46
CA LEU A 153 -11.11 -12.17 -6.18
C LEU A 153 -11.54 -13.60 -6.55
N LYS A 154 -12.78 -13.98 -6.26
CA LYS A 154 -13.30 -15.29 -6.61
C LYS A 154 -13.23 -15.51 -8.12
N GLY A 155 -12.71 -16.67 -8.55
CA GLY A 155 -12.51 -16.97 -9.96
C GLY A 155 -11.21 -16.42 -10.54
N ARG A 156 -10.39 -15.79 -9.72
CA ARG A 156 -9.09 -15.26 -10.12
C ARG A 156 -7.96 -15.96 -9.36
N LYS A 157 -6.81 -15.96 -9.99
CA LYS A 157 -5.57 -16.48 -9.40
C LYS A 157 -4.72 -15.31 -8.95
N GLN A 158 -4.22 -15.37 -7.73
CA GLN A 158 -3.27 -14.38 -7.21
C GLN A 158 -1.86 -14.89 -7.49
N ILE A 159 -1.08 -14.12 -8.25
CA ILE A 159 0.28 -14.51 -8.64
C ILE A 159 1.25 -13.48 -8.08
N PRO A 160 2.28 -13.92 -7.32
CA PRO A 160 3.27 -13.00 -6.79
C PRO A 160 4.10 -12.37 -7.90
N LEU A 161 4.45 -11.10 -7.69
CA LEU A 161 5.30 -10.34 -8.60
C LEU A 161 6.75 -10.41 -8.15
N THR A 162 7.67 -10.55 -9.10
CA THR A 162 9.10 -10.75 -8.83
C THR A 162 9.92 -9.47 -8.79
N ASP A 163 9.35 -8.34 -9.20
CA ASP A 163 10.06 -7.06 -9.19
C ASP A 163 10.46 -6.72 -7.74
N PRO A 164 11.73 -6.39 -7.48
CA PRO A 164 12.16 -6.07 -6.11
C PRO A 164 11.36 -4.95 -5.47
N GLU A 165 10.95 -3.97 -6.26
CA GLU A 165 10.23 -2.79 -5.79
C GLU A 165 8.81 -3.10 -5.29
N VAL A 166 8.25 -4.27 -5.62
CA VAL A 166 6.93 -4.67 -5.13
C VAL A 166 6.97 -5.22 -3.70
N ASN A 167 8.17 -5.55 -3.22
CA ASN A 167 8.38 -5.96 -1.83
C ASN A 167 8.74 -4.72 -1.02
N VAL A 168 7.91 -4.39 -0.07
CA VAL A 168 8.09 -3.18 0.74
C VAL A 168 8.20 -3.56 2.20
N THR A 169 9.18 -2.97 2.89
CA THR A 169 9.22 -2.92 4.35
C THR A 169 8.89 -1.50 4.75
N TYR A 170 7.71 -1.33 5.36
CA TYR A 170 7.33 -0.02 5.88
C TYR A 170 8.12 0.29 7.13
N HIS A 171 8.44 1.56 7.32
CA HIS A 171 9.15 2.06 8.48
C HIS A 171 8.33 3.13 9.17
N LEU A 172 8.27 3.07 10.49
CA LEU A 172 7.70 4.14 11.30
C LEU A 172 8.80 5.15 11.60
N ILE A 173 8.47 6.42 11.46
CA ILE A 173 9.37 7.49 11.84
C ILE A 173 8.70 8.43 12.83
N SER A 174 9.49 8.99 13.74
CA SER A 174 9.08 10.04 14.64
C SER A 174 10.29 10.91 14.95
N SER A 175 10.06 12.11 15.48
CA SER A 175 11.16 12.95 15.98
C SER A 175 11.86 12.23 17.12
N THR A 176 13.18 12.33 17.20
CA THR A 176 13.96 11.81 18.33
C THR A 176 13.59 12.46 19.65
N LYS A 177 12.96 13.64 19.61
CA LYS A 177 12.45 14.31 20.79
C LYS A 177 11.12 13.77 21.28
N SER A 178 10.44 12.97 20.47
CA SER A 178 9.16 12.35 20.82
C SER A 178 9.40 10.99 21.44
N THR A 179 8.55 10.62 22.41
CA THR A 179 8.59 9.30 23.04
C THR A 179 7.53 8.35 22.51
N ILE A 180 6.77 8.78 21.49
CA ILE A 180 5.59 8.05 21.04
C ILE A 180 5.90 6.64 20.51
N LEU A 181 7.06 6.44 19.87
CA LEU A 181 7.49 5.14 19.37
C LEU A 181 8.38 4.37 20.34
N GLN A 182 8.70 4.96 21.50
CA GLN A 182 9.64 4.36 22.45
C GLN A 182 8.96 3.54 23.54
N SER A 183 7.65 3.56 23.62
CA SER A 183 6.90 2.86 24.69
C SER A 183 6.25 1.57 24.21
#